data_6f5ce37063ade7c88cb8adaac06a48e6
#
_entry.id   6f5ce37063ade7c88cb8adaac06a48e6
#
_cell.length_a   1.000
_cell.length_b   1.000
_cell.length_c   1.000
_cell.angle_alpha   90.00
_cell.angle_beta   90.00
_cell.angle_gamma   90.00
#
_symmetry.space_group_name_H-M   'P 1'
#
loop_
_entity.id
_entity.type
_entity.pdbx_description
1 polymer ?
#
loop_
_entity_poly.entity_id
_entity_poly.type
_entity_poly.pdbx_seq_one_letter_code
_entity_poly.pdbx_strand_id
1 'polypeptide(L)'
;MMSLKAFVTRYPVPAYFALTFAISWGGALVAIGGSGAMRGTTPTSDPRFAYALMAMLAGPSLTGIVLTAQIYGRAGIRDFVSRSLTWRVGATYYAVAILTAPVLMTVTLLALSSASSAFLPGISTSDQKASLLLVSLAVGLSAGVLEELGWTGFAIPMLKRRYGVLATGLIVGVWWSAWHLFPLVWSSRAAAGELPISVYLTATAAGVFVGYLTGFRILMVWVYDRTQSLLVAMLMHLSITASLLVLNPLGIAGAHLMAYSFALAGAVWVVVGAAAVRNRWHLSRQPLRRRAA
;
A
#
# COMPACT_ATOMS: atom_id res chain seq x y z
N MET A 1 22.11 -11.22 27.97
CA MET A 1 21.41 -10.40 26.96
C MET A 1 21.24 -11.22 25.68
N MET A 2 20.05 -11.21 25.07
CA MET A 2 19.81 -11.87 23.79
C MET A 2 20.53 -11.07 22.67
N SER A 3 21.27 -11.74 21.79
CA SER A 3 21.91 -11.04 20.64
C SER A 3 20.83 -10.48 19.69
N LEU A 4 21.15 -9.40 18.97
CA LEU A 4 20.24 -8.80 17.98
C LEU A 4 19.76 -9.85 16.94
N LYS A 5 20.67 -10.71 16.48
CA LYS A 5 20.35 -11.81 15.57
C LYS A 5 19.34 -12.78 16.18
N ALA A 6 19.53 -13.16 17.44
CA ALA A 6 18.59 -14.04 18.14
C ALA A 6 17.19 -13.37 18.31
N PHE A 7 17.19 -12.07 18.59
CA PHE A 7 15.93 -11.30 18.68
C PHE A 7 15.17 -11.27 17.36
N VAL A 8 15.81 -10.86 16.26
CA VAL A 8 15.12 -10.78 14.95
C VAL A 8 14.70 -12.14 14.43
N THR A 9 15.43 -13.22 14.75
CA THR A 9 15.04 -14.59 14.38
C THR A 9 13.82 -15.05 15.18
N ARG A 10 13.73 -14.68 16.46
CA ARG A 10 12.61 -15.03 17.33
C ARG A 10 11.35 -14.21 17.06
N TYR A 11 11.50 -12.93 16.70
CA TYR A 11 10.42 -11.99 16.48
C TYR A 11 10.51 -11.29 15.11
N PRO A 12 10.51 -12.05 13.98
CA PRO A 12 10.83 -11.48 12.66
C PRO A 12 9.81 -10.43 12.19
N VAL A 13 8.51 -10.63 12.44
CA VAL A 13 7.45 -9.71 12.00
C VAL A 13 7.44 -8.40 12.81
N PRO A 14 7.44 -8.42 14.15
CA PRO A 14 7.60 -7.20 14.94
C PRO A 14 8.88 -6.42 14.61
N ALA A 15 10.01 -7.12 14.44
CA ALA A 15 11.27 -6.49 14.04
C ALA A 15 11.16 -5.83 12.66
N TYR A 16 10.51 -6.48 11.69
CA TYR A 16 10.28 -5.93 10.37
C TYR A 16 9.48 -4.62 10.44
N PHE A 17 8.34 -4.61 11.13
CA PHE A 17 7.53 -3.39 11.23
C PHE A 17 8.29 -2.26 11.93
N ALA A 18 8.91 -2.55 13.09
CA ALA A 18 9.66 -1.53 13.83
C ALA A 18 10.79 -0.90 13.01
N LEU A 19 11.60 -1.73 12.33
CA LEU A 19 12.70 -1.24 11.50
C LEU A 19 12.19 -0.49 10.26
N THR A 20 11.13 -0.99 9.60
CA THR A 20 10.51 -0.32 8.45
C THR A 20 10.07 1.09 8.83
N PHE A 21 9.34 1.26 9.93
CA PHE A 21 8.89 2.58 10.38
C PHE A 21 10.08 3.47 10.79
N ALA A 22 11.05 2.93 11.51
CA ALA A 22 12.23 3.69 11.94
C ALA A 22 13.03 4.22 10.75
N ILE A 23 13.26 3.39 9.72
CA ILE A 23 13.99 3.79 8.51
C ILE A 23 13.14 4.77 7.68
N SER A 24 11.87 4.46 7.43
CA SER A 24 10.98 5.27 6.59
C SER A 24 10.73 6.65 7.21
N TRP A 25 10.18 6.71 8.41
CA TRP A 25 9.81 7.96 9.04
C TRP A 25 11.04 8.73 9.53
N GLY A 26 12.03 8.02 10.09
CA GLY A 26 13.29 8.64 10.51
C GLY A 26 14.04 9.24 9.33
N GLY A 27 14.17 8.49 8.24
CA GLY A 27 14.80 8.97 7.01
C GLY A 27 14.06 10.15 6.37
N ALA A 28 12.73 10.10 6.33
CA ALA A 28 11.91 11.19 5.81
C ALA A 28 12.05 12.45 6.67
N LEU A 29 12.01 12.33 8.01
CA LEU A 29 12.21 13.46 8.94
C LEU A 29 13.61 14.09 8.76
N VAL A 30 14.64 13.28 8.61
CA VAL A 30 16.01 13.77 8.33
C VAL A 30 16.03 14.50 6.98
N ALA A 31 15.43 13.93 5.94
CA ALA A 31 15.41 14.52 4.61
C ALA A 31 14.76 15.89 4.56
N ILE A 32 13.67 16.12 5.33
CA ILE A 32 12.98 17.42 5.37
C ILE A 32 13.55 18.39 6.40
N GLY A 33 14.50 17.96 7.24
CA GLY A 33 15.07 18.80 8.30
C GLY A 33 14.24 18.85 9.59
N GLY A 34 13.47 17.79 9.86
CA GLY A 34 12.69 17.61 11.09
C GLY A 34 11.21 17.98 10.94
N SER A 35 10.41 17.64 11.97
CA SER A 35 8.95 17.81 11.97
C SER A 35 8.48 19.27 11.87
N GLY A 36 9.35 20.23 12.22
CA GLY A 36 9.06 21.66 12.09
C GLY A 36 8.83 22.09 10.65
N ALA A 37 9.51 21.46 9.69
CA ALA A 37 9.35 21.73 8.26
C ALA A 37 7.95 21.44 7.72
N MET A 38 7.22 20.50 8.33
CA MET A 38 5.85 20.14 7.92
C MET A 38 4.82 21.24 8.26
N ARG A 39 5.14 22.23 9.11
CA ARG A 39 4.18 23.22 9.59
C ARG A 39 3.89 24.36 8.62
N GLY A 40 4.52 24.52 7.56
CA GLY A 40 4.29 25.62 6.61
C GLY A 40 4.27 25.16 5.16
N THR A 41 4.40 23.86 4.95
CA THR A 41 4.51 23.25 3.63
C THR A 41 3.53 22.09 3.47
N THR A 42 3.31 21.70 2.23
CA THR A 42 2.66 20.44 1.88
C THR A 42 3.68 19.55 1.14
N PRO A 43 3.44 18.24 1.03
CA PRO A 43 4.33 17.37 0.24
C PRO A 43 4.62 17.92 -1.15
N THR A 44 3.61 18.46 -1.84
CA THR A 44 3.76 18.98 -3.20
C THR A 44 4.45 20.33 -3.30
N SER A 45 4.50 21.12 -2.20
CA SER A 45 5.15 22.43 -2.17
C SER A 45 6.58 22.42 -1.60
N ASP A 46 7.01 21.31 -0.98
CA ASP A 46 8.36 21.22 -0.41
C ASP A 46 9.32 20.58 -1.44
N PRO A 47 10.41 21.26 -1.83
CA PRO A 47 11.37 20.72 -2.79
C PRO A 47 12.10 19.46 -2.29
N ARG A 48 12.07 19.20 -0.98
CA ARG A 48 12.69 18.02 -0.36
C ARG A 48 11.75 16.80 -0.35
N PHE A 49 10.51 16.94 -0.82
CA PHE A 49 9.53 15.85 -0.83
C PHE A 49 10.03 14.59 -1.55
N ALA A 50 10.73 14.75 -2.68
CA ALA A 50 11.29 13.62 -3.41
C ALA A 50 12.28 12.79 -2.57
N TYR A 51 13.12 13.45 -1.78
CA TYR A 51 14.05 12.76 -0.87
C TYR A 51 13.32 12.07 0.29
N ALA A 52 12.32 12.75 0.85
CA ALA A 52 11.48 12.16 1.91
C ALA A 52 10.71 10.93 1.39
N LEU A 53 10.15 11.00 0.18
CA LEU A 53 9.48 9.88 -0.47
C LEU A 53 10.43 8.71 -0.69
N MET A 54 11.63 8.96 -1.23
CA MET A 54 12.64 7.91 -1.42
C MET A 54 13.08 7.26 -0.11
N ALA A 55 13.27 8.06 0.94
CA ALA A 55 13.56 7.53 2.28
C ALA A 55 12.42 6.67 2.83
N MET A 56 11.18 7.10 2.63
CA MET A 56 10.02 6.29 3.02
C MET A 56 9.99 4.97 2.26
N LEU A 57 10.11 4.98 0.94
CA LEU A 57 10.06 3.77 0.11
C LEU A 57 11.22 2.80 0.38
N ALA A 58 12.38 3.31 0.82
CA ALA A 58 13.53 2.50 1.17
C ALA A 58 13.30 1.61 2.41
N GLY A 59 12.48 2.06 3.37
CA GLY A 59 12.26 1.34 4.63
C GLY A 59 11.78 -0.10 4.44
N PRO A 60 10.63 -0.35 3.77
CA PRO A 60 10.11 -1.70 3.56
C PRO A 60 11.12 -2.60 2.84
N SER A 61 11.71 -2.14 1.72
CA SER A 61 12.62 -2.94 0.90
C SER A 61 13.93 -3.27 1.62
N LEU A 62 14.60 -2.29 2.20
CA LEU A 62 15.85 -2.52 2.93
C LEU A 62 15.64 -3.48 4.10
N THR A 63 14.60 -3.25 4.90
CA THR A 63 14.27 -4.12 6.04
C THR A 63 13.96 -5.54 5.57
N GLY A 64 13.13 -5.70 4.54
CA GLY A 64 12.75 -7.01 4.02
C GLY A 64 13.94 -7.81 3.49
N ILE A 65 14.81 -7.18 2.71
CA ILE A 65 16.03 -7.80 2.15
C ILE A 65 17.01 -8.16 3.26
N VAL A 66 17.31 -7.22 4.16
CA VAL A 66 18.27 -7.43 5.26
C VAL A 66 17.80 -8.55 6.18
N LEU A 67 16.55 -8.55 6.62
CA LEU A 67 16.03 -9.61 7.47
C LEU A 67 15.96 -10.96 6.76
N THR A 68 15.65 -10.99 5.47
CA THR A 68 15.70 -12.22 4.67
C THR A 68 17.12 -12.78 4.64
N ALA A 69 18.12 -11.93 4.39
CA ALA A 69 19.53 -12.33 4.37
C ALA A 69 20.02 -12.82 5.74
N GLN A 70 19.64 -12.13 6.82
CA GLN A 70 20.06 -12.49 8.19
C GLN A 70 19.45 -13.78 8.69
N ILE A 71 18.17 -14.02 8.38
CA ILE A 71 17.42 -15.19 8.90
C ILE A 71 17.65 -16.43 8.05
N TYR A 72 17.67 -16.27 6.72
CA TYR A 72 17.67 -17.39 5.76
C TYR A 72 18.93 -17.46 4.89
N GLY A 73 19.84 -16.51 5.02
CA GLY A 73 21.09 -16.45 4.25
C GLY A 73 20.87 -16.41 2.73
N ARG A 74 21.82 -17.00 2.01
CA ARG A 74 21.79 -17.05 0.54
C ARG A 74 20.57 -17.80 -0.03
N ALA A 75 20.08 -18.83 0.67
CA ALA A 75 18.93 -19.58 0.24
C ALA A 75 17.66 -18.70 0.27
N GLY A 76 17.48 -17.88 1.31
CA GLY A 76 16.38 -16.92 1.41
C GLY A 76 16.42 -15.87 0.31
N ILE A 77 17.59 -15.32 0.01
CA ILE A 77 17.75 -14.35 -1.08
C ILE A 77 17.44 -14.99 -2.45
N ARG A 78 17.87 -16.22 -2.68
CA ARG A 78 17.54 -16.94 -3.94
C ARG A 78 16.05 -17.17 -4.09
N ASP A 79 15.36 -17.60 -3.03
CA ASP A 79 13.89 -17.75 -3.03
C ASP A 79 13.18 -16.41 -3.27
N PHE A 80 13.65 -15.34 -2.62
CA PHE A 80 13.14 -13.99 -2.79
C PHE A 80 13.24 -13.52 -4.26
N VAL A 81 14.41 -13.66 -4.87
CA VAL A 81 14.63 -13.33 -6.30
C VAL A 81 13.76 -14.22 -7.21
N SER A 82 13.67 -15.52 -6.93
CA SER A 82 12.84 -16.44 -7.70
C SER A 82 11.36 -16.00 -7.73
N ARG A 83 10.82 -15.60 -6.57
CA ARG A 83 9.44 -15.07 -6.47
C ARG A 83 9.25 -13.74 -7.20
N SER A 84 10.28 -12.88 -7.20
CA SER A 84 10.27 -11.61 -7.94
C SER A 84 10.28 -11.82 -9.46
N LEU A 85 10.84 -12.92 -9.93
CA LEU A 85 10.92 -13.28 -11.35
C LEU A 85 9.82 -14.28 -11.77
N THR A 86 8.89 -14.62 -10.90
CA THR A 86 7.78 -15.54 -11.22
C THR A 86 6.73 -14.81 -12.05
N TRP A 87 6.85 -14.90 -13.38
CA TRP A 87 5.93 -14.26 -14.32
C TRP A 87 4.92 -15.24 -14.97
N ARG A 88 5.20 -16.55 -14.93
CA ARG A 88 4.32 -17.58 -15.52
C ARG A 88 3.15 -17.88 -14.58
N VAL A 89 2.18 -16.97 -14.53
CA VAL A 89 0.93 -17.11 -13.79
C VAL A 89 -0.25 -16.95 -14.74
N GLY A 90 -1.43 -17.42 -14.34
CA GLY A 90 -2.62 -17.33 -15.20
C GLY A 90 -2.99 -15.86 -15.52
N ALA A 91 -3.38 -15.58 -16.76
CA ALA A 91 -3.74 -14.24 -17.25
C ALA A 91 -4.80 -13.53 -16.37
N THR A 92 -5.71 -14.29 -15.77
CA THR A 92 -6.72 -13.78 -14.84
C THR A 92 -6.10 -13.03 -13.66
N TYR A 93 -4.95 -13.47 -13.12
CA TYR A 93 -4.31 -12.78 -12.01
C TYR A 93 -3.65 -11.47 -12.44
N TYR A 94 -3.14 -11.39 -13.66
CA TYR A 94 -2.69 -10.13 -14.24
C TYR A 94 -3.85 -9.16 -14.45
N ALA A 95 -4.99 -9.65 -14.98
CA ALA A 95 -6.18 -8.82 -15.12
C ALA A 95 -6.67 -8.30 -13.76
N VAL A 96 -6.74 -9.16 -12.74
CA VAL A 96 -7.09 -8.74 -11.38
C VAL A 96 -6.09 -7.72 -10.84
N ALA A 97 -4.79 -7.96 -10.97
CA ALA A 97 -3.76 -7.06 -10.45
C ALA A 97 -3.82 -5.67 -11.10
N ILE A 98 -4.02 -5.59 -12.41
CA ILE A 98 -3.97 -4.34 -13.17
C ILE A 98 -5.32 -3.61 -13.16
N LEU A 99 -6.46 -4.32 -13.19
CA LEU A 99 -7.75 -3.70 -13.40
C LEU A 99 -8.54 -3.43 -12.13
N THR A 100 -8.26 -4.10 -11.00
CA THR A 100 -9.08 -3.93 -9.78
C THR A 100 -9.10 -2.47 -9.31
N ALA A 101 -7.97 -1.81 -9.18
CA ALA A 101 -7.92 -0.42 -8.71
C ALA A 101 -8.56 0.56 -9.70
N PRO A 102 -8.15 0.63 -10.99
CA PRO A 102 -8.71 1.61 -11.90
C PRO A 102 -10.21 1.42 -12.13
N VAL A 103 -10.70 0.18 -12.19
CA VAL A 103 -12.14 -0.08 -12.36
C VAL A 103 -12.93 0.38 -11.13
N LEU A 104 -12.51 0.00 -9.93
CA LEU A 104 -13.20 0.41 -8.70
C LEU A 104 -13.24 1.93 -8.55
N MET A 105 -12.10 2.60 -8.77
CA MET A 105 -12.02 4.05 -8.65
C MET A 105 -12.85 4.76 -9.73
N THR A 106 -12.76 4.31 -10.98
CA THR A 106 -13.52 4.91 -12.08
C THR A 106 -15.03 4.74 -11.85
N VAL A 107 -15.49 3.55 -11.51
CA VAL A 107 -16.93 3.31 -11.24
C VAL A 107 -17.40 4.16 -10.06
N THR A 108 -16.63 4.23 -8.99
CA THR A 108 -16.97 5.05 -7.81
C THR A 108 -17.05 6.53 -8.16
N LEU A 109 -16.04 7.05 -8.88
CA LEU A 109 -16.01 8.46 -9.27
C LEU A 109 -17.12 8.81 -10.25
N LEU A 110 -17.40 7.99 -11.25
CA LEU A 110 -18.49 8.22 -12.19
C LEU A 110 -19.86 8.18 -11.50
N ALA A 111 -20.07 7.29 -10.54
CA ALA A 111 -21.28 7.26 -9.74
C ALA A 111 -21.45 8.55 -8.90
N LEU A 112 -20.39 9.02 -8.27
CA LEU A 112 -20.41 10.25 -7.47
C LEU A 112 -20.49 11.52 -8.34
N SER A 113 -19.90 11.51 -9.54
CA SER A 113 -19.93 12.65 -10.46
C SER A 113 -21.33 12.97 -10.98
N SER A 114 -22.27 12.02 -10.92
CA SER A 114 -23.68 12.28 -11.19
C SER A 114 -24.34 13.24 -10.18
N ALA A 115 -23.79 13.33 -8.98
CA ALA A 115 -24.26 14.23 -7.93
C ALA A 115 -23.45 15.54 -7.84
N SER A 116 -22.16 15.52 -8.22
CA SER A 116 -21.30 16.71 -8.18
C SER A 116 -20.09 16.59 -9.11
N SER A 117 -19.82 17.65 -9.88
CA SER A 117 -18.63 17.75 -10.73
C SER A 117 -17.31 17.70 -9.95
N ALA A 118 -17.33 17.93 -8.63
CA ALA A 118 -16.16 17.79 -7.75
C ALA A 118 -15.57 16.38 -7.77
N PHE A 119 -16.31 15.37 -8.23
CA PHE A 119 -15.87 13.98 -8.33
C PHE A 119 -15.39 13.57 -9.72
N LEU A 120 -15.29 14.50 -10.67
CA LEU A 120 -14.75 14.18 -12.00
C LEU A 120 -13.31 13.68 -11.88
N PRO A 121 -12.95 12.56 -12.56
CA PRO A 121 -11.61 12.00 -12.49
C PRO A 121 -10.55 13.03 -12.90
N GLY A 122 -9.43 13.09 -12.16
CA GLY A 122 -8.36 14.06 -12.38
C GLY A 122 -7.84 14.07 -13.81
N ILE A 123 -7.73 12.90 -14.44
CA ILE A 123 -7.29 12.80 -15.84
C ILE A 123 -8.26 13.47 -16.83
N SER A 124 -9.55 13.55 -16.51
CA SER A 124 -10.53 14.21 -17.37
C SER A 124 -10.45 15.74 -17.28
N THR A 125 -10.03 16.26 -16.11
CA THR A 125 -9.97 17.70 -15.81
C THR A 125 -8.57 18.30 -15.91
N SER A 126 -7.53 17.47 -16.02
CA SER A 126 -6.14 17.91 -16.13
C SER A 126 -5.82 18.46 -17.53
N ASP A 127 -5.14 19.59 -17.58
CA ASP A 127 -4.56 20.13 -18.83
C ASP A 127 -3.25 19.41 -19.22
N GLN A 128 -2.61 18.72 -18.26
CA GLN A 128 -1.33 18.05 -18.45
C GLN A 128 -1.46 16.51 -18.39
N LYS A 129 -2.38 15.94 -19.17
CA LYS A 129 -2.71 14.50 -19.13
C LYS A 129 -1.51 13.58 -19.33
N ALA A 130 -0.63 13.89 -20.29
CA ALA A 130 0.55 13.07 -20.58
C ALA A 130 1.53 13.07 -19.39
N SER A 131 1.83 14.24 -18.83
CA SER A 131 2.69 14.37 -17.64
C SER A 131 2.10 13.65 -16.44
N LEU A 132 0.79 13.81 -16.20
CA LEU A 132 0.07 13.13 -15.12
C LEU A 132 0.19 11.62 -15.24
N LEU A 133 -0.01 11.04 -16.42
CA LEU A 133 0.13 9.61 -16.67
C LEU A 133 1.56 9.13 -16.45
N LEU A 134 2.56 9.81 -17.01
CA LEU A 134 3.96 9.41 -16.90
C LEU A 134 4.45 9.45 -15.46
N VAL A 135 4.17 10.54 -14.74
CA VAL A 135 4.55 10.69 -13.32
C VAL A 135 3.84 9.63 -12.47
N SER A 136 2.55 9.42 -12.70
CA SER A 136 1.77 8.43 -11.94
C SER A 136 2.28 7.01 -12.14
N LEU A 137 2.65 6.64 -13.37
CA LEU A 137 3.24 5.33 -13.67
C LEU A 137 4.64 5.20 -13.04
N ALA A 138 5.47 6.24 -13.10
CA ALA A 138 6.81 6.21 -12.49
C ALA A 138 6.73 6.08 -10.96
N VAL A 139 5.87 6.86 -10.30
CA VAL A 139 5.64 6.76 -8.86
C VAL A 139 5.02 5.41 -8.49
N GLY A 140 4.02 4.95 -9.26
CA GLY A 140 3.40 3.65 -9.05
C GLY A 140 4.39 2.49 -9.19
N LEU A 141 5.29 2.54 -10.18
CA LEU A 141 6.35 1.55 -10.36
C LEU A 141 7.33 1.56 -9.18
N SER A 142 7.75 2.74 -8.75
CA SER A 142 8.68 2.89 -7.62
C SER A 142 8.06 2.36 -6.33
N ALA A 143 6.82 2.73 -6.02
CA ALA A 143 6.10 2.24 -4.86
C ALA A 143 5.86 0.73 -4.94
N GLY A 144 5.35 0.24 -6.08
CA GLY A 144 5.08 -1.19 -6.28
C GLY A 144 6.31 -2.06 -6.11
N VAL A 145 7.46 -1.64 -6.61
CA VAL A 145 8.71 -2.38 -6.44
C VAL A 145 9.24 -2.25 -5.01
N LEU A 146 9.50 -1.01 -4.57
CA LEU A 146 10.22 -0.77 -3.31
C LEU A 146 9.40 -1.17 -2.07
N GLU A 147 8.10 -1.01 -2.09
CA GLU A 147 7.27 -1.42 -0.97
C GLU A 147 7.02 -2.94 -0.95
N GLU A 148 6.71 -3.54 -2.10
CA GLU A 148 6.35 -4.96 -2.10
C GLU A 148 7.56 -5.89 -1.90
N LEU A 149 8.78 -5.44 -2.14
CA LEU A 149 9.98 -6.15 -1.69
C LEU A 149 9.98 -6.40 -0.18
N GLY A 150 9.35 -5.53 0.60
CA GLY A 150 9.19 -5.69 2.04
C GLY A 150 7.85 -6.32 2.43
N TRP A 151 6.74 -5.64 2.13
CA TRP A 151 5.42 -6.08 2.58
C TRP A 151 5.09 -7.49 2.08
N THR A 152 5.19 -7.74 0.77
CA THR A 152 4.89 -9.05 0.17
C THR A 152 6.11 -9.96 0.12
N GLY A 153 7.31 -9.40 -0.02
CA GLY A 153 8.54 -10.19 -0.09
C GLY A 153 8.92 -10.85 1.23
N PHE A 154 8.68 -10.17 2.36
CA PHE A 154 9.06 -10.63 3.70
C PHE A 154 7.87 -10.82 4.65
N ALA A 155 7.09 -9.75 4.95
CA ALA A 155 6.10 -9.79 6.02
C ALA A 155 4.97 -10.79 5.75
N ILE A 156 4.40 -10.79 4.55
CA ILE A 156 3.30 -11.70 4.19
C ILE A 156 3.72 -13.17 4.28
N PRO A 157 4.84 -13.66 3.72
CA PRO A 157 5.27 -15.05 3.89
C PRO A 157 5.49 -15.45 5.35
N MET A 158 5.99 -14.53 6.19
CA MET A 158 6.16 -14.80 7.63
C MET A 158 4.82 -14.98 8.34
N LEU A 159 3.86 -14.09 8.09
CA LEU A 159 2.53 -14.17 8.69
C LEU A 159 1.74 -15.37 8.16
N LYS A 160 1.85 -15.70 6.88
CA LYS A 160 1.19 -16.84 6.25
C LYS A 160 1.59 -18.20 6.85
N ARG A 161 2.69 -18.28 7.58
CA ARG A 161 3.07 -19.48 8.33
C ARG A 161 2.11 -19.79 9.49
N ARG A 162 1.38 -18.79 9.99
CA ARG A 162 0.51 -18.88 11.16
C ARG A 162 -0.93 -18.48 10.87
N TYR A 163 -1.16 -17.63 9.88
CA TYR A 163 -2.45 -16.99 9.63
C TYR A 163 -2.94 -17.25 8.19
N GLY A 164 -4.25 -17.28 8.02
CA GLY A 164 -4.89 -17.29 6.70
C GLY A 164 -4.76 -15.95 5.98
N VAL A 165 -5.24 -15.90 4.73
CA VAL A 165 -5.21 -14.70 3.87
C VAL A 165 -5.85 -13.49 4.56
N LEU A 166 -7.05 -13.66 5.12
CA LEU A 166 -7.79 -12.56 5.73
C LEU A 166 -7.01 -11.94 6.90
N ALA A 167 -6.59 -12.76 7.87
CA ALA A 167 -5.85 -12.26 9.03
C ALA A 167 -4.49 -11.67 8.64
N THR A 168 -3.77 -12.29 7.68
CA THR A 168 -2.52 -11.74 7.15
C THR A 168 -2.76 -10.39 6.48
N GLY A 169 -3.81 -10.29 5.63
CA GLY A 169 -4.17 -9.07 4.95
C GLY A 169 -4.58 -7.95 5.90
N LEU A 170 -5.35 -8.27 6.94
CA LEU A 170 -5.71 -7.32 8.00
C LEU A 170 -4.47 -6.81 8.74
N ILE A 171 -3.60 -7.71 9.21
CA ILE A 171 -2.39 -7.31 9.95
C ILE A 171 -1.50 -6.43 9.08
N VAL A 172 -1.13 -6.89 7.87
CA VAL A 172 -0.27 -6.10 6.98
C VAL A 172 -0.97 -4.84 6.52
N GLY A 173 -2.28 -4.89 6.24
CA GLY A 173 -3.07 -3.75 5.81
C GLY A 173 -3.10 -2.63 6.85
N VAL A 174 -3.33 -2.95 8.11
CA VAL A 174 -3.30 -1.96 9.20
C VAL A 174 -1.91 -1.33 9.36
N TRP A 175 -0.83 -2.12 9.34
CA TRP A 175 0.53 -1.59 9.45
C TRP A 175 0.93 -0.79 8.21
N TRP A 176 0.57 -1.25 7.02
CA TRP A 176 0.79 -0.53 5.77
C TRP A 176 0.04 0.81 5.75
N SER A 177 -1.21 0.81 6.20
CA SER A 177 -2.00 2.02 6.35
C SER A 177 -1.41 2.98 7.38
N ALA A 178 -1.01 2.47 8.54
CA ALA A 178 -0.35 3.27 9.57
C ALA A 178 0.97 3.89 9.08
N TRP A 179 1.70 3.20 8.20
CA TRP A 179 2.92 3.72 7.60
C TRP A 179 2.65 4.99 6.76
N HIS A 180 1.46 5.13 6.14
CA HIS A 180 1.03 6.31 5.41
C HIS A 180 0.61 7.50 6.32
N LEU A 181 0.61 7.34 7.65
CA LEU A 181 0.31 8.46 8.55
C LEU A 181 1.28 9.64 8.36
N PHE A 182 2.54 9.37 8.01
CA PHE A 182 3.52 10.44 7.80
C PHE A 182 3.12 11.42 6.70
N PRO A 183 2.92 11.00 5.43
CA PRO A 183 2.46 11.91 4.39
C PRO A 183 1.03 12.45 4.64
N LEU A 184 0.16 11.67 5.30
CA LEU A 184 -1.18 12.13 5.67
C LEU A 184 -1.12 13.32 6.62
N VAL A 185 -0.34 13.23 7.70
CA VAL A 185 -0.21 14.33 8.66
C VAL A 185 0.39 15.55 8.00
N TRP A 186 1.37 15.37 7.11
CA TRP A 186 1.97 16.47 6.37
C TRP A 186 0.98 17.17 5.43
N SER A 187 0.10 16.41 4.74
CA SER A 187 -0.90 16.96 3.82
C SER A 187 -2.21 17.39 4.50
N SER A 188 -2.40 17.08 5.79
CA SER A 188 -3.70 17.14 6.46
C SER A 188 -4.38 18.50 6.40
N ARG A 189 -3.64 19.61 6.54
CA ARG A 189 -4.21 20.97 6.51
C ARG A 189 -4.82 21.32 5.15
N ALA A 190 -4.15 20.94 4.07
CA ALA A 190 -4.66 21.18 2.71
C ALA A 190 -5.81 20.24 2.38
N ALA A 191 -5.71 18.96 2.74
CA ALA A 191 -6.70 17.96 2.44
C ALA A 191 -7.98 18.02 3.31
N ALA A 192 -7.87 18.58 4.52
CA ALA A 192 -9.02 18.78 5.40
C ALA A 192 -10.04 19.79 4.85
N GLY A 193 -9.59 20.76 4.01
CA GLY A 193 -10.44 21.83 3.55
C GLY A 193 -11.02 22.60 4.73
N GLU A 194 -12.34 22.72 4.79
CA GLU A 194 -13.06 23.40 5.88
C GLU A 194 -13.36 22.50 7.10
N LEU A 195 -13.01 21.20 7.01
CA LEU A 195 -13.24 20.30 8.14
C LEU A 195 -12.26 20.55 9.27
N PRO A 196 -12.69 20.41 10.54
CA PRO A 196 -11.77 20.35 11.66
C PRO A 196 -10.76 19.21 11.44
N ILE A 197 -9.47 19.48 11.73
CA ILE A 197 -8.38 18.51 11.51
C ILE A 197 -8.66 17.17 12.22
N SER A 198 -9.23 17.19 13.41
CA SER A 198 -9.60 15.97 14.14
C SER A 198 -10.65 15.14 13.40
N VAL A 199 -11.66 15.78 12.83
CA VAL A 199 -12.69 15.10 12.01
C VAL A 199 -12.06 14.51 10.74
N TYR A 200 -11.24 15.30 10.05
CA TYR A 200 -10.53 14.83 8.86
C TYR A 200 -9.65 13.61 9.16
N LEU A 201 -8.80 13.67 10.18
CA LEU A 201 -7.90 12.56 10.53
C LEU A 201 -8.67 11.31 10.95
N THR A 202 -9.76 11.45 11.74
CA THR A 202 -10.59 10.32 12.14
C THR A 202 -11.31 9.70 10.96
N ALA A 203 -11.90 10.52 10.09
CA ALA A 203 -12.59 10.03 8.89
C ALA A 203 -11.62 9.36 7.90
N THR A 204 -10.41 9.91 7.74
CA THR A 204 -9.37 9.28 6.92
C THR A 204 -8.88 7.97 7.52
N ALA A 205 -8.72 7.89 8.84
CA ALA A 205 -8.37 6.63 9.51
C ALA A 205 -9.43 5.56 9.24
N ALA A 206 -10.71 5.90 9.31
CA ALA A 206 -11.79 4.96 9.04
C ALA A 206 -11.94 4.63 7.54
N GLY A 207 -12.08 5.64 6.68
CA GLY A 207 -12.39 5.46 5.26
C GLY A 207 -11.19 4.99 4.43
N VAL A 208 -10.04 5.65 4.58
CA VAL A 208 -8.86 5.32 3.79
C VAL A 208 -8.09 4.16 4.40
N PHE A 209 -7.70 4.24 5.68
CA PHE A 209 -6.77 3.26 6.25
C PHE A 209 -7.45 1.93 6.56
N VAL A 210 -8.48 1.93 7.41
CA VAL A 210 -9.19 0.70 7.75
C VAL A 210 -10.05 0.25 6.57
N GLY A 211 -10.70 1.18 5.88
CA GLY A 211 -11.58 0.90 4.76
C GLY A 211 -10.80 0.49 3.50
N TYR A 212 -10.30 1.47 2.76
CA TYR A 212 -9.78 1.25 1.41
C TYR A 212 -8.45 0.50 1.38
N LEU A 213 -7.41 1.00 2.05
CA LEU A 213 -6.07 0.40 1.97
C LEU A 213 -6.02 -1.00 2.57
N THR A 214 -6.63 -1.20 3.74
CA THR A 214 -6.66 -2.51 4.38
C THR A 214 -7.46 -3.53 3.56
N GLY A 215 -8.62 -3.14 3.03
CA GLY A 215 -9.41 -3.99 2.14
C GLY A 215 -8.64 -4.37 0.87
N PHE A 216 -7.96 -3.40 0.24
CA PHE A 216 -7.14 -3.66 -0.94
C PHE A 216 -5.95 -4.57 -0.64
N ARG A 217 -5.32 -4.40 0.53
CA ARG A 217 -4.23 -5.29 0.98
C ARG A 217 -4.68 -6.74 1.16
N ILE A 218 -5.91 -6.97 1.60
CA ILE A 218 -6.48 -8.34 1.67
C ILE A 218 -6.53 -8.96 0.26
N LEU A 219 -6.98 -8.20 -0.74
CA LEU A 219 -7.00 -8.67 -2.14
C LEU A 219 -5.58 -8.94 -2.67
N MET A 220 -4.60 -8.09 -2.35
CA MET A 220 -3.19 -8.32 -2.72
C MET A 220 -2.65 -9.61 -2.10
N VAL A 221 -2.93 -9.85 -0.81
CA VAL A 221 -2.53 -11.09 -0.12
C VAL A 221 -3.21 -12.29 -0.74
N TRP A 222 -4.49 -12.17 -1.13
CA TRP A 222 -5.21 -13.25 -1.81
C TRP A 222 -4.60 -13.57 -3.18
N VAL A 223 -4.27 -12.57 -3.99
CA VAL A 223 -3.59 -12.75 -5.29
C VAL A 223 -2.21 -13.40 -5.09
N TYR A 224 -1.43 -12.90 -4.13
CA TYR A 224 -0.12 -13.48 -3.82
C TYR A 224 -0.22 -14.93 -3.33
N ASP A 225 -1.19 -15.27 -2.48
CA ASP A 225 -1.42 -16.65 -2.01
C ASP A 225 -1.69 -17.62 -3.17
N ARG A 226 -2.34 -17.16 -4.23
CA ARG A 226 -2.69 -17.95 -5.42
C ARG A 226 -1.55 -18.08 -6.42
N THR A 227 -0.73 -17.05 -6.55
CA THR A 227 0.30 -16.94 -7.59
C THR A 227 1.70 -17.25 -7.08
N GLN A 228 1.97 -16.99 -5.81
CA GLN A 228 3.33 -16.95 -5.22
C GLN A 228 4.27 -16.02 -6.00
N SER A 229 3.72 -15.08 -6.76
CA SER A 229 4.44 -14.12 -7.60
C SER A 229 4.54 -12.76 -6.91
N LEU A 230 5.75 -12.37 -6.58
CA LEU A 230 6.02 -11.03 -6.07
C LEU A 230 5.85 -9.98 -7.19
N LEU A 231 6.16 -10.36 -8.44
CA LEU A 231 5.93 -9.50 -9.61
C LEU A 231 4.46 -9.10 -9.76
N VAL A 232 3.52 -10.04 -9.61
CA VAL A 232 2.08 -9.73 -9.72
C VAL A 232 1.61 -8.86 -8.56
N ALA A 233 2.16 -9.04 -7.36
CA ALA A 233 1.89 -8.14 -6.23
C ALA A 233 2.42 -6.72 -6.49
N MET A 234 3.63 -6.58 -7.05
CA MET A 234 4.21 -5.30 -7.48
C MET A 234 3.34 -4.60 -8.52
N LEU A 235 2.83 -5.34 -9.52
CA LEU A 235 1.92 -4.79 -10.54
C LEU A 235 0.59 -4.35 -9.94
N MET A 236 0.05 -5.09 -8.98
CA MET A 236 -1.19 -4.71 -8.29
C MET A 236 -1.00 -3.44 -7.45
N HIS A 237 0.16 -3.29 -6.80
CA HIS A 237 0.52 -2.08 -6.07
C HIS A 237 0.79 -0.89 -7.03
N LEU A 238 1.52 -1.12 -8.12
CA LEU A 238 1.66 -0.11 -9.18
C LEU A 238 0.29 0.40 -9.62
N SER A 239 -0.63 -0.52 -9.89
CA SER A 239 -1.98 -0.19 -10.37
C SER A 239 -2.75 0.69 -9.38
N ILE A 240 -2.76 0.36 -8.09
CA ILE A 240 -3.46 1.19 -7.09
C ILE A 240 -2.82 2.57 -6.97
N THR A 241 -1.50 2.67 -6.89
CA THR A 241 -0.79 3.95 -6.74
C THR A 241 -0.96 4.83 -7.97
N ALA A 242 -0.77 4.27 -9.16
CA ALA A 242 -0.96 5.01 -10.41
C ALA A 242 -2.43 5.46 -10.57
N SER A 243 -3.39 4.59 -10.26
CA SER A 243 -4.82 4.94 -10.31
C SER A 243 -5.18 6.06 -9.34
N LEU A 244 -4.66 6.03 -8.11
CA LEU A 244 -4.86 7.11 -7.15
C LEU A 244 -4.35 8.46 -7.69
N LEU A 245 -3.18 8.48 -8.29
CA LEU A 245 -2.58 9.72 -8.82
C LEU A 245 -3.29 10.22 -10.09
N VAL A 246 -3.72 9.31 -10.96
CA VAL A 246 -4.37 9.66 -12.25
C VAL A 246 -5.84 10.02 -12.07
N LEU A 247 -6.55 9.29 -11.21
CA LEU A 247 -8.01 9.38 -11.11
C LEU A 247 -8.51 10.26 -9.98
N ASN A 248 -7.75 10.45 -8.90
CA ASN A 248 -8.21 11.34 -7.82
C ASN A 248 -8.54 12.73 -8.39
N PRO A 249 -9.75 13.25 -8.10
CA PRO A 249 -10.14 14.59 -8.57
C PRO A 249 -9.15 15.64 -8.11
N LEU A 250 -8.80 16.53 -9.02
CA LEU A 250 -7.83 17.60 -8.73
C LEU A 250 -8.39 18.56 -7.69
N GLY A 251 -7.62 18.80 -6.63
CA GLY A 251 -8.05 19.71 -5.56
C GLY A 251 -9.16 19.20 -4.65
N ILE A 252 -9.56 17.92 -4.77
CA ILE A 252 -10.58 17.35 -3.87
C ILE A 252 -10.11 17.42 -2.40
N ALA A 253 -10.97 17.96 -1.55
CA ALA A 253 -10.70 18.15 -0.12
C ALA A 253 -11.99 18.05 0.71
N GLY A 254 -11.84 18.09 2.03
CA GLY A 254 -12.96 18.20 2.96
C GLY A 254 -13.99 17.09 2.81
N ALA A 255 -15.27 17.48 2.87
CA ALA A 255 -16.41 16.53 2.82
C ALA A 255 -16.44 15.70 1.53
N HIS A 256 -16.08 16.28 0.37
CA HIS A 256 -16.03 15.54 -0.89
C HIS A 256 -14.96 14.44 -0.87
N LEU A 257 -13.78 14.74 -0.34
CA LEU A 257 -12.71 13.74 -0.18
C LEU A 257 -13.17 12.59 0.74
N MET A 258 -13.87 12.93 1.83
CA MET A 258 -14.40 11.91 2.75
C MET A 258 -15.48 11.05 2.09
N ALA A 259 -16.44 11.67 1.40
CA ALA A 259 -17.49 10.94 0.68
C ALA A 259 -16.90 9.95 -0.34
N TYR A 260 -15.93 10.40 -1.14
CA TYR A 260 -15.20 9.53 -2.06
C TYR A 260 -14.47 8.40 -1.36
N SER A 261 -13.76 8.71 -0.26
CA SER A 261 -12.99 7.71 0.49
C SER A 261 -13.88 6.61 1.07
N PHE A 262 -15.02 6.95 1.65
CA PHE A 262 -15.97 5.96 2.19
C PHE A 262 -16.68 5.16 1.09
N ALA A 263 -17.04 5.80 -0.03
CA ALA A 263 -17.63 5.10 -1.17
C ALA A 263 -16.65 4.08 -1.76
N LEU A 264 -15.38 4.48 -1.94
CA LEU A 264 -14.33 3.59 -2.44
C LEU A 264 -14.02 2.46 -1.44
N ALA A 265 -13.99 2.75 -0.15
CA ALA A 265 -13.87 1.73 0.89
C ALA A 265 -14.99 0.69 0.78
N GLY A 266 -16.24 1.15 0.70
CA GLY A 266 -17.40 0.26 0.51
C GLY A 266 -17.25 -0.62 -0.73
N ALA A 267 -16.86 -0.03 -1.87
CA ALA A 267 -16.65 -0.78 -3.12
C ALA A 267 -15.56 -1.86 -2.98
N VAL A 268 -14.44 -1.56 -2.32
CA VAL A 268 -13.38 -2.54 -2.07
C VAL A 268 -13.87 -3.67 -1.17
N TRP A 269 -14.60 -3.37 -0.09
CA TRP A 269 -15.11 -4.41 0.80
C TRP A 269 -16.20 -5.29 0.16
N VAL A 270 -16.98 -4.76 -0.79
CA VAL A 270 -17.87 -5.57 -1.63
C VAL A 270 -17.06 -6.59 -2.45
N VAL A 271 -15.94 -6.18 -3.05
CA VAL A 271 -15.06 -7.10 -3.79
C VAL A 271 -14.39 -8.13 -2.88
N VAL A 272 -13.93 -7.72 -1.68
CA VAL A 272 -13.40 -8.65 -0.66
C VAL A 272 -14.47 -9.68 -0.28
N GLY A 273 -15.71 -9.23 -0.01
CA GLY A 273 -16.82 -10.09 0.31
C GLY A 273 -17.16 -11.06 -0.83
N ALA A 274 -17.25 -10.57 -2.06
CA ALA A 274 -17.48 -11.40 -3.24
C ALA A 274 -16.39 -12.45 -3.44
N ALA A 275 -15.12 -12.07 -3.26
CA ALA A 275 -13.99 -13.00 -3.30
C ALA A 275 -14.09 -14.06 -2.19
N ALA A 276 -14.49 -13.68 -0.99
CA ALA A 276 -14.68 -14.60 0.14
C ALA A 276 -15.81 -15.61 -0.15
N VAL A 277 -16.97 -15.13 -0.59
CA VAL A 277 -18.13 -15.97 -0.95
C VAL A 277 -17.75 -16.95 -2.07
N ARG A 278 -17.16 -16.45 -3.16
CA ARG A 278 -16.73 -17.30 -4.30
C ARG A 278 -15.75 -18.40 -3.88
N ASN A 279 -14.93 -18.14 -2.88
CA ASN A 279 -13.98 -19.11 -2.34
C ASN A 279 -14.54 -19.86 -1.12
N ARG A 280 -15.85 -19.87 -0.91
CA ARG A 280 -16.55 -20.54 0.20
C ARG A 280 -15.97 -20.15 1.58
N TRP A 281 -15.66 -18.85 1.76
CA TRP A 281 -15.01 -18.28 2.94
C TRP A 281 -13.58 -18.78 3.20
N HIS A 282 -13.04 -19.65 2.32
CA HIS A 282 -11.66 -20.14 2.39
C HIS A 282 -10.78 -19.32 1.44
N LEU A 283 -10.47 -18.08 1.81
CA LEU A 283 -9.57 -17.23 1.02
C LEU A 283 -8.17 -17.82 0.88
N SER A 284 -7.75 -18.66 1.83
CA SER A 284 -6.44 -19.31 1.81
C SER A 284 -6.48 -20.65 1.09
N ARG A 285 -5.53 -20.89 0.21
CA ARG A 285 -5.03 -22.26 -0.02
C ARG A 285 -4.29 -22.64 1.27
N GLN A 286 -4.34 -23.91 1.71
CA GLN A 286 -3.82 -24.42 2.97
C GLN A 286 -2.57 -23.68 3.51
N PRO A 287 -2.38 -23.60 4.86
CA PRO A 287 -1.20 -22.97 5.44
C PRO A 287 0.04 -23.53 4.74
N LEU A 288 0.94 -22.65 4.29
CA LEU A 288 2.19 -23.05 3.66
C LEU A 288 2.83 -24.11 4.56
N ARG A 289 2.86 -25.36 4.11
CA ARG A 289 3.51 -26.44 4.85
C ARG A 289 4.90 -25.94 5.25
N ARG A 290 5.25 -26.05 6.54
CA ARG A 290 6.63 -25.92 7.00
C ARG A 290 7.48 -26.79 6.06
N ARG A 291 8.22 -26.18 5.15
CA ARG A 291 9.38 -26.86 4.58
C ARG A 291 10.30 -27.03 5.79
N ALA A 292 10.44 -28.28 6.24
CA ALA A 292 11.43 -28.64 7.22
C ALA A 292 12.76 -28.04 6.79
N ALA A 293 13.38 -27.32 7.75
CA ALA A 293 14.71 -26.77 7.58
C ALA A 293 15.73 -27.90 7.44
#